data_c3e8914fc19b93ddf38b9d6d6dfb5e54
#
_entry.id   c3e8914fc19b93ddf38b9d6d6dfb5e54
#
_cell.length_a   1.000
_cell.length_b   1.000
_cell.length_c   1.000
_cell.angle_alpha   90.00
_cell.angle_beta   90.00
_cell.angle_gamma   90.00
#
_symmetry.space_group_name_H-M   'P 1'
#
loop_
_entity.id
_entity.type
_entity.pdbx_description
1 polymer ?
#
loop_
_entity_poly.entity_id
_entity_poly.type
_entity_poly.pdbx_seq_one_letter_code
_entity_poly.pdbx_strand_id
1 'polypeptide(L)'
;MLKKKKIITFVGKLNSSKGYNFFLPAVVRILNKHKDWRCIIAGNEKRERYNLKHERITFYDWITHKKIINIYKKSSISVVPSVWDEPFGRTAMESSNNGNATIISSNGGLQETCSYPIILRSVSINEIYKKINNLIVNKKKLKQIQKRSFAKPLVKLNDQCVAYDSNIESLLFDANINLKTNNKSKKIIHIGNTGEKNDYRLHGISIFNKISNGLIKLGHNVININDRIDKNINYQNKFEQKIINICKNLNPDLILLGHSNFISSKTLSEIKKLNVKISLWYEDPVFIGGPDRDNNIKTLEKNNNLIDNYFVTISPEKIKTNIKRSKLHFLPIPFDNTIEKFNFYKNIKNKYYDFFFAMSHGVNRGILKKNKFDERESVINEITKNKDIIAKIHGMQNQQPVWGNEFIKSLKECKMALNLSRGHPVKYYTSNRIASLIGNGVPTFISKKTKLNYFFSNDEVIFYNDIKDLINKILYYKKNLKKLTIIGKKGKSKFSKFFSNLIIADYIVSTSLNQKPKFNYYWLRKKKKN
;
A
#
# COMPACT_ATOMS: atom_id res chain seq x y z
N MET A 1 -18.33 -19.19 38.98
CA MET A 1 -19.10 -18.22 38.17
C MET A 1 -19.81 -17.25 39.11
N LEU A 2 -19.64 -15.95 38.96
CA LEU A 2 -20.31 -14.92 39.78
C LEU A 2 -21.83 -15.04 39.62
N LYS A 3 -22.58 -14.85 40.72
CA LYS A 3 -24.05 -14.91 40.73
C LYS A 3 -24.61 -13.75 39.85
N LYS A 4 -25.16 -14.07 38.69
CA LYS A 4 -25.76 -13.13 37.78
C LYS A 4 -27.08 -12.53 38.31
N LYS A 5 -27.26 -11.23 38.13
CA LYS A 5 -28.51 -10.52 38.47
C LYS A 5 -29.43 -10.46 37.25
N LYS A 6 -30.72 -10.27 37.46
CA LYS A 6 -31.73 -10.08 36.38
C LYS A 6 -31.57 -8.70 35.71
N ILE A 7 -30.46 -8.51 35.00
CA ILE A 7 -30.08 -7.25 34.35
C ILE A 7 -29.83 -7.52 32.87
N ILE A 8 -30.45 -6.69 32.03
CA ILE A 8 -30.19 -6.58 30.61
C ILE A 8 -29.28 -5.39 30.39
N THR A 9 -28.27 -5.49 29.54
CA THR A 9 -27.34 -4.39 29.25
C THR A 9 -27.26 -4.04 27.79
N PHE A 10 -27.10 -2.76 27.51
CA PHE A 10 -26.62 -2.19 26.26
C PHE A 10 -25.43 -1.26 26.56
N VAL A 11 -24.32 -1.47 25.84
CA VAL A 11 -23.12 -0.65 26.00
C VAL A 11 -22.64 -0.20 24.61
N GLY A 12 -22.54 1.10 24.38
CA GLY A 12 -22.12 1.66 23.10
C GLY A 12 -22.70 3.04 22.84
N LYS A 13 -22.45 3.59 21.65
CA LYS A 13 -23.09 4.84 21.23
C LYS A 13 -24.60 4.64 21.15
N LEU A 14 -25.35 5.63 21.69
CA LEU A 14 -26.82 5.57 21.74
C LEU A 14 -27.44 6.08 20.44
N ASN A 15 -27.12 5.44 19.31
CA ASN A 15 -27.55 5.86 17.98
C ASN A 15 -28.13 4.72 17.14
N SER A 16 -28.71 5.08 16.01
CA SER A 16 -29.35 4.17 15.06
C SER A 16 -28.37 3.16 14.46
N SER A 17 -27.11 3.54 14.19
CA SER A 17 -26.10 2.62 13.64
C SER A 17 -25.77 1.48 14.59
N LYS A 18 -25.88 1.69 15.91
CA LYS A 18 -25.71 0.66 16.94
C LYS A 18 -27.03 -0.06 17.28
N GLY A 19 -28.09 0.23 16.55
CA GLY A 19 -29.42 -0.37 16.75
C GLY A 19 -30.10 0.03 18.04
N TYR A 20 -29.69 1.15 18.65
CA TYR A 20 -30.27 1.63 19.91
C TYR A 20 -31.76 1.98 19.79
N ASN A 21 -32.17 2.53 18.66
CA ASN A 21 -33.56 2.82 18.29
C ASN A 21 -34.47 1.58 18.27
N PHE A 22 -33.94 0.39 18.01
CA PHE A 22 -34.66 -0.88 18.09
C PHE A 22 -34.56 -1.51 19.48
N PHE A 23 -33.42 -1.35 20.15
CA PHE A 23 -33.19 -1.92 21.47
C PHE A 23 -34.07 -1.27 22.55
N LEU A 24 -34.12 0.07 22.59
CA LEU A 24 -34.78 0.79 23.68
C LEU A 24 -36.29 0.48 23.75
N PRO A 25 -37.09 0.53 22.69
CA PRO A 25 -38.49 0.12 22.74
C PRO A 25 -38.68 -1.36 23.08
N ALA A 26 -37.80 -2.24 22.59
CA ALA A 26 -37.87 -3.66 22.87
C ALA A 26 -37.65 -3.95 24.36
N VAL A 27 -36.65 -3.32 24.99
CA VAL A 27 -36.37 -3.53 26.41
C VAL A 27 -37.45 -2.92 27.31
N VAL A 28 -38.06 -1.80 26.95
CA VAL A 28 -39.20 -1.24 27.68
C VAL A 28 -40.38 -2.22 27.70
N ARG A 29 -40.72 -2.82 26.56
CA ARG A 29 -41.74 -3.90 26.49
C ARG A 29 -41.38 -5.10 27.36
N ILE A 30 -40.10 -5.50 27.44
CA ILE A 30 -39.63 -6.57 28.32
C ILE A 30 -39.82 -6.18 29.79
N LEU A 31 -39.41 -4.99 30.19
CA LEU A 31 -39.53 -4.53 31.56
C LEU A 31 -40.98 -4.42 31.99
N ASN A 32 -41.90 -3.98 31.13
CA ASN A 32 -43.31 -3.97 31.41
C ASN A 32 -43.90 -5.35 31.69
N LYS A 33 -43.44 -6.37 30.97
CA LYS A 33 -43.85 -7.76 31.15
C LYS A 33 -43.17 -8.45 32.35
N HIS A 34 -41.89 -8.22 32.57
CA HIS A 34 -41.08 -8.89 33.60
C HIS A 34 -40.66 -7.88 34.66
N LYS A 35 -41.48 -7.74 35.72
CA LYS A 35 -41.36 -6.70 36.75
C LYS A 35 -40.09 -6.82 37.60
N ASP A 36 -39.47 -8.00 37.67
CA ASP A 36 -38.27 -8.31 38.44
C ASP A 36 -36.95 -8.11 37.65
N TRP A 37 -37.03 -7.66 36.38
CA TRP A 37 -35.87 -7.34 35.58
C TRP A 37 -35.57 -5.86 35.55
N ARG A 38 -34.30 -5.52 35.37
CA ARG A 38 -33.81 -4.14 35.21
C ARG A 38 -32.97 -4.04 33.94
N CYS A 39 -32.74 -2.84 33.47
CA CYS A 39 -31.86 -2.56 32.34
C CYS A 39 -30.79 -1.55 32.74
N ILE A 40 -29.56 -1.76 32.25
CA ILE A 40 -28.47 -0.81 32.36
C ILE A 40 -28.02 -0.45 30.95
N ILE A 41 -28.02 0.84 30.65
CA ILE A 41 -27.56 1.41 29.40
C ILE A 41 -26.36 2.29 29.69
N ALA A 42 -25.23 2.04 29.02
CA ALA A 42 -24.00 2.82 29.19
C ALA A 42 -23.51 3.34 27.83
N GLY A 43 -23.39 4.64 27.69
CA GLY A 43 -22.96 5.32 26.50
C GLY A 43 -23.66 6.65 26.29
N ASN A 44 -23.21 7.38 25.28
CA ASN A 44 -23.76 8.69 24.93
C ASN A 44 -23.78 8.89 23.41
N GLU A 45 -24.71 9.70 22.93
CA GLU A 45 -24.73 10.25 21.56
C GLU A 45 -25.48 11.60 21.58
N LYS A 46 -24.76 12.66 21.23
CA LYS A 46 -25.33 14.01 21.27
C LYS A 46 -26.21 14.35 20.08
N ARG A 47 -26.02 13.63 18.97
CA ARG A 47 -26.71 13.89 17.68
C ARG A 47 -28.07 13.24 17.56
N GLU A 48 -28.30 12.16 18.32
CA GLU A 48 -29.58 11.43 18.31
C GLU A 48 -30.13 11.39 19.74
N ARG A 49 -31.39 11.83 19.93
CA ARG A 49 -32.06 11.84 21.23
C ARG A 49 -33.26 10.93 21.22
N TYR A 50 -33.37 10.10 22.25
CA TYR A 50 -34.50 9.18 22.45
C TYR A 50 -35.19 9.50 23.77
N ASN A 51 -36.47 9.92 23.74
CA ASN A 51 -37.21 10.39 24.91
C ASN A 51 -37.91 9.28 25.70
N LEU A 52 -37.64 8.01 25.39
CA LEU A 52 -38.30 6.88 26.04
C LEU A 52 -37.62 6.63 27.41
N LYS A 53 -38.36 6.83 28.50
CA LYS A 53 -37.90 6.61 29.89
C LYS A 53 -38.65 5.46 30.52
N HIS A 54 -38.02 4.77 31.45
CA HIS A 54 -38.64 3.73 32.26
C HIS A 54 -37.93 3.65 33.61
N GLU A 55 -38.68 3.54 34.72
CA GLU A 55 -38.17 3.56 36.10
C GLU A 55 -37.08 2.52 36.41
N ARG A 56 -37.13 1.39 35.74
CA ARG A 56 -36.15 0.28 35.90
C ARG A 56 -35.05 0.29 34.85
N ILE A 57 -34.83 1.38 34.14
CA ILE A 57 -33.66 1.62 33.28
C ILE A 57 -32.72 2.59 33.98
N THR A 58 -31.49 2.19 34.19
CA THR A 58 -30.40 3.02 34.67
C THR A 58 -29.54 3.44 33.51
N PHE A 59 -29.37 4.73 33.29
CA PHE A 59 -28.50 5.30 32.26
C PHE A 59 -27.19 5.76 32.90
N TYR A 60 -26.10 5.37 32.24
CA TYR A 60 -24.78 5.90 32.49
C TYR A 60 -24.26 6.58 31.22
N ASP A 61 -23.73 7.78 31.35
CA ASP A 61 -22.98 8.46 30.31
C ASP A 61 -21.61 7.74 30.08
N TRP A 62 -20.59 8.43 29.67
CA TRP A 62 -19.25 7.86 29.55
C TRP A 62 -18.75 7.39 30.91
N ILE A 63 -18.49 6.09 31.05
CA ILE A 63 -17.94 5.48 32.24
C ILE A 63 -16.66 4.70 31.91
N THR A 64 -15.80 4.54 32.91
CA THR A 64 -14.53 3.83 32.73
C THR A 64 -14.74 2.38 32.32
N HIS A 65 -13.82 1.81 31.54
CA HIS A 65 -13.86 0.43 31.12
C HIS A 65 -14.00 -0.55 32.31
N LYS A 66 -13.30 -0.28 33.43
CA LYS A 66 -13.42 -1.06 34.66
C LYS A 66 -14.87 -1.12 35.20
N LYS A 67 -15.60 -0.02 35.13
CA LYS A 67 -17.03 0.04 35.50
C LYS A 67 -17.89 -0.77 34.53
N ILE A 68 -17.63 -0.72 33.21
CA ILE A 68 -18.32 -1.52 32.18
C ILE A 68 -18.13 -3.01 32.46
N ILE A 69 -16.91 -3.47 32.70
CA ILE A 69 -16.64 -4.88 33.03
C ILE A 69 -17.38 -5.31 34.30
N ASN A 70 -17.45 -4.46 35.31
CA ASN A 70 -18.21 -4.74 36.53
C ASN A 70 -19.73 -4.85 36.29
N ILE A 71 -20.28 -4.07 35.35
CA ILE A 71 -21.66 -4.20 34.91
C ILE A 71 -21.86 -5.57 34.23
N TYR A 72 -21.00 -5.95 33.28
CA TYR A 72 -21.09 -7.25 32.62
C TYR A 72 -20.96 -8.43 33.58
N LYS A 73 -20.09 -8.36 34.58
CA LYS A 73 -19.97 -9.40 35.63
C LYS A 73 -21.29 -9.64 36.36
N LYS A 74 -22.09 -8.60 36.57
CA LYS A 74 -23.36 -8.67 37.28
C LYS A 74 -24.57 -8.96 36.37
N SER A 75 -24.50 -8.61 35.09
CA SER A 75 -25.61 -8.71 34.16
C SER A 75 -25.83 -10.13 33.64
N SER A 76 -27.07 -10.46 33.28
CA SER A 76 -27.46 -11.76 32.73
C SER A 76 -27.50 -11.80 31.21
N ILE A 77 -27.98 -10.72 30.59
CA ILE A 77 -28.17 -10.62 29.14
C ILE A 77 -27.52 -9.33 28.66
N SER A 78 -26.85 -9.38 27.53
CA SER A 78 -26.35 -8.20 26.82
C SER A 78 -26.84 -8.21 25.40
N VAL A 79 -27.15 -7.01 24.84
CA VAL A 79 -27.67 -6.89 23.48
C VAL A 79 -26.79 -5.91 22.70
N VAL A 80 -26.30 -6.38 21.55
CA VAL A 80 -25.43 -5.62 20.63
C VAL A 80 -26.04 -5.71 19.21
N PRO A 81 -27.14 -4.96 18.96
CA PRO A 81 -27.95 -5.10 17.75
C PRO A 81 -27.46 -4.14 16.66
N SER A 82 -26.18 -4.06 16.41
CA SER A 82 -25.60 -3.13 15.45
C SER A 82 -26.21 -3.29 14.06
N VAL A 83 -26.61 -2.19 13.44
CA VAL A 83 -27.11 -2.16 12.05
C VAL A 83 -25.96 -2.02 11.08
N TRP A 84 -24.90 -1.38 11.52
CA TRP A 84 -23.68 -1.19 10.74
C TRP A 84 -22.75 -2.41 10.86
N ASP A 85 -21.91 -2.62 9.86
CA ASP A 85 -20.92 -3.71 9.86
C ASP A 85 -19.79 -3.42 10.85
N GLU A 86 -19.84 -4.10 12.00
CA GLU A 86 -18.83 -3.93 13.05
C GLU A 86 -17.50 -4.56 12.62
N PRO A 87 -16.39 -3.82 12.65
CA PRO A 87 -15.07 -4.40 12.32
C PRO A 87 -14.68 -5.56 13.25
N PHE A 88 -15.03 -5.46 14.56
CA PHE A 88 -14.72 -6.49 15.54
C PHE A 88 -15.81 -6.71 16.61
N GLY A 89 -16.45 -5.66 17.14
CA GLY A 89 -17.49 -5.79 18.15
C GLY A 89 -17.00 -6.04 19.58
N ARG A 90 -16.09 -5.19 20.09
CA ARG A 90 -15.52 -5.29 21.45
C ARG A 90 -16.54 -5.48 22.55
N THR A 91 -17.66 -4.77 22.52
CA THR A 91 -18.72 -4.86 23.56
C THR A 91 -19.38 -6.23 23.60
N ALA A 92 -19.53 -6.90 22.46
CA ALA A 92 -20.03 -8.27 22.37
C ALA A 92 -19.04 -9.27 22.99
N MET A 93 -17.75 -9.14 22.65
CA MET A 93 -16.68 -9.96 23.21
C MET A 93 -16.59 -9.79 24.73
N GLU A 94 -16.50 -8.57 25.22
CA GLU A 94 -16.38 -8.25 26.64
C GLU A 94 -17.56 -8.79 27.44
N SER A 95 -18.77 -8.66 26.91
CA SER A 95 -19.98 -9.18 27.49
C SER A 95 -19.96 -10.72 27.58
N SER A 96 -19.67 -11.38 26.46
CA SER A 96 -19.60 -12.85 26.37
C SER A 96 -18.54 -13.42 27.31
N ASN A 97 -17.33 -12.87 27.32
CA ASN A 97 -16.22 -13.29 28.16
C ASN A 97 -16.51 -13.11 29.67
N ASN A 98 -17.41 -12.20 30.03
CA ASN A 98 -17.89 -12.04 31.39
C ASN A 98 -19.14 -12.89 31.69
N GLY A 99 -19.51 -13.83 30.83
CA GLY A 99 -20.56 -14.83 31.05
C GLY A 99 -21.99 -14.27 30.90
N ASN A 100 -22.20 -13.24 30.05
CA ASN A 100 -23.55 -12.85 29.67
C ASN A 100 -24.08 -13.74 28.54
N ALA A 101 -25.37 -13.94 28.46
CA ALA A 101 -26.02 -14.39 27.25
C ALA A 101 -26.07 -13.19 26.29
N THR A 102 -25.18 -13.20 25.29
CA THR A 102 -24.99 -12.06 24.37
C THR A 102 -25.83 -12.25 23.13
N ILE A 103 -26.77 -11.31 22.89
CA ILE A 103 -27.59 -11.22 21.68
C ILE A 103 -26.90 -10.25 20.73
N ILE A 104 -26.65 -10.67 19.49
CA ILE A 104 -25.91 -9.88 18.48
C ILE A 104 -26.69 -9.87 17.16
N SER A 105 -26.47 -8.85 16.33
CA SER A 105 -26.79 -8.92 14.90
C SER A 105 -25.73 -9.76 14.17
N SER A 106 -25.99 -10.08 12.90
CA SER A 106 -25.04 -10.81 12.04
C SER A 106 -24.06 -9.89 11.28
N ASN A 107 -24.05 -8.59 11.57
CA ASN A 107 -23.34 -7.58 10.79
C ASN A 107 -21.85 -7.53 11.12
N GLY A 108 -21.02 -7.57 10.07
CA GLY A 108 -19.55 -7.53 10.18
C GLY A 108 -18.96 -8.64 11.03
N GLY A 109 -17.93 -8.32 11.81
CA GLY A 109 -17.19 -9.26 12.65
C GLY A 109 -17.86 -9.70 13.97
N LEU A 110 -19.11 -9.29 14.24
CA LEU A 110 -19.78 -9.60 15.52
C LEU A 110 -19.87 -11.09 15.82
N GLN A 111 -20.10 -11.93 14.80
CA GLN A 111 -20.24 -13.37 15.00
C GLN A 111 -18.95 -14.03 15.48
N GLU A 112 -17.82 -13.44 15.14
CA GLU A 112 -16.48 -13.94 15.51
C GLU A 112 -16.08 -13.57 16.95
N THR A 113 -16.85 -12.70 17.61
CA THR A 113 -16.49 -12.14 18.93
C THR A 113 -17.15 -12.83 20.13
N CYS A 114 -18.03 -13.78 19.89
CA CYS A 114 -18.75 -14.50 20.95
C CYS A 114 -18.68 -16.01 20.73
N SER A 115 -18.33 -16.77 21.78
CA SER A 115 -18.28 -18.24 21.71
C SER A 115 -19.66 -18.89 21.52
N TYR A 116 -20.69 -18.29 22.09
CA TYR A 116 -22.08 -18.81 22.05
C TYR A 116 -23.05 -17.64 21.86
N PRO A 117 -23.02 -16.96 20.70
CA PRO A 117 -23.88 -15.81 20.45
C PRO A 117 -25.34 -16.25 20.19
N ILE A 118 -26.26 -15.36 20.53
CA ILE A 118 -27.65 -15.48 20.13
C ILE A 118 -27.86 -14.49 18.98
N ILE A 119 -27.92 -15.01 17.76
CA ILE A 119 -27.97 -14.18 16.56
C ILE A 119 -29.40 -13.74 16.30
N LEU A 120 -29.59 -12.43 16.03
CA LEU A 120 -30.84 -11.85 15.53
C LEU A 120 -31.03 -12.22 14.08
N ARG A 121 -32.23 -12.65 13.69
CA ARG A 121 -32.59 -12.87 12.27
C ARG A 121 -32.71 -11.57 11.51
N SER A 122 -33.15 -10.51 12.18
CA SER A 122 -33.20 -9.13 11.69
C SER A 122 -33.06 -8.16 12.86
N VAL A 123 -32.53 -6.98 12.62
CA VAL A 123 -32.47 -5.94 13.65
C VAL A 123 -33.82 -5.22 13.70
N SER A 124 -34.72 -5.73 14.55
CA SER A 124 -36.05 -5.16 14.74
C SER A 124 -36.49 -5.24 16.20
N ILE A 125 -37.40 -4.35 16.59
CA ILE A 125 -37.97 -4.30 17.96
C ILE A 125 -38.55 -5.68 18.33
N ASN A 126 -39.32 -6.29 17.44
CA ASN A 126 -39.99 -7.56 17.71
C ASN A 126 -39.00 -8.72 17.85
N GLU A 127 -37.95 -8.79 17.03
CA GLU A 127 -36.96 -9.86 17.12
C GLU A 127 -36.10 -9.73 18.38
N ILE A 128 -35.67 -8.53 18.73
CA ILE A 128 -34.94 -8.25 19.98
C ILE A 128 -35.82 -8.64 21.20
N TYR A 129 -37.08 -8.19 21.20
CA TYR A 129 -38.03 -8.57 22.24
C TYR A 129 -38.18 -10.09 22.35
N LYS A 130 -38.42 -10.80 21.25
CA LYS A 130 -38.59 -12.26 21.23
C LYS A 130 -37.35 -12.98 21.78
N LYS A 131 -36.15 -12.59 21.40
CA LYS A 131 -34.90 -13.22 21.88
C LYS A 131 -34.66 -13.01 23.37
N ILE A 132 -34.89 -11.78 23.86
CA ILE A 132 -34.76 -11.48 25.29
C ILE A 132 -35.83 -12.24 26.09
N ASN A 133 -37.09 -12.20 25.66
CA ASN A 133 -38.18 -12.89 26.36
C ASN A 133 -37.94 -14.41 26.44
N ASN A 134 -37.49 -15.02 25.33
CA ASN A 134 -37.16 -16.46 25.32
C ASN A 134 -36.09 -16.83 26.39
N LEU A 135 -35.07 -16.00 26.54
CA LEU A 135 -34.01 -16.21 27.54
C LEU A 135 -34.53 -16.03 28.97
N ILE A 136 -35.42 -15.07 29.19
CA ILE A 136 -36.01 -14.82 30.51
C ILE A 136 -36.89 -15.97 30.95
N VAL A 137 -37.76 -16.46 30.04
CA VAL A 137 -38.67 -17.57 30.29
C VAL A 137 -37.91 -18.89 30.45
N ASN A 138 -36.96 -19.15 29.56
CA ASN A 138 -36.17 -20.37 29.60
C ASN A 138 -34.89 -20.21 30.46
N LYS A 139 -35.06 -20.21 31.79
CA LYS A 139 -33.96 -20.03 32.76
C LYS A 139 -32.85 -21.08 32.59
N LYS A 140 -33.18 -22.33 32.19
CA LYS A 140 -32.21 -23.41 31.97
C LYS A 140 -31.29 -23.05 30.79
N LYS A 141 -31.86 -22.64 29.67
CA LYS A 141 -31.13 -22.18 28.48
C LYS A 141 -30.26 -20.96 28.76
N LEU A 142 -30.79 -19.96 29.50
CA LEU A 142 -30.02 -18.80 29.90
C LEU A 142 -28.77 -19.17 30.70
N LYS A 143 -28.93 -19.97 31.76
CA LYS A 143 -27.81 -20.43 32.59
C LYS A 143 -26.79 -21.26 31.79
N GLN A 144 -27.25 -22.12 30.88
CA GLN A 144 -26.39 -22.92 30.03
C GLN A 144 -25.51 -22.05 29.12
N ILE A 145 -26.08 -21.06 28.45
CA ILE A 145 -25.33 -20.11 27.59
C ILE A 145 -24.34 -19.32 28.42
N GLN A 146 -24.76 -18.78 29.56
CA GLN A 146 -23.88 -18.03 30.49
C GLN A 146 -22.67 -18.86 30.92
N LYS A 147 -22.90 -20.13 31.34
CA LYS A 147 -21.83 -21.05 31.77
C LYS A 147 -20.86 -21.34 30.62
N ARG A 148 -21.38 -21.62 29.41
CA ARG A 148 -20.58 -21.93 28.22
C ARG A 148 -19.74 -20.73 27.78
N SER A 149 -20.33 -19.54 27.69
CA SER A 149 -19.63 -18.31 27.32
C SER A 149 -18.50 -17.98 28.30
N PHE A 150 -18.73 -18.13 29.59
CA PHE A 150 -17.72 -17.89 30.61
C PHE A 150 -16.57 -18.92 30.57
N ALA A 151 -16.88 -20.18 30.30
CA ALA A 151 -15.90 -21.27 30.27
C ALA A 151 -14.97 -21.24 29.04
N LYS A 152 -15.44 -20.65 27.95
CA LYS A 152 -14.70 -20.60 26.69
C LYS A 152 -14.63 -19.15 26.13
N PRO A 153 -13.82 -18.27 26.73
CA PRO A 153 -13.59 -16.94 26.17
C PRO A 153 -12.89 -17.07 24.81
N LEU A 154 -13.38 -16.33 23.83
CA LEU A 154 -12.91 -16.45 22.43
C LEU A 154 -11.52 -15.86 22.20
N VAL A 155 -11.21 -14.77 22.91
CA VAL A 155 -9.96 -14.02 22.71
C VAL A 155 -9.33 -13.74 24.07
N LYS A 156 -8.14 -14.26 24.27
CA LYS A 156 -7.26 -13.88 25.38
C LYS A 156 -6.20 -12.94 24.82
N LEU A 157 -5.90 -11.86 25.55
CA LEU A 157 -4.91 -10.88 25.13
C LEU A 157 -3.55 -11.53 24.81
N ASN A 158 -3.11 -12.45 25.67
CA ASN A 158 -1.85 -13.18 25.46
C ASN A 158 -1.83 -13.99 24.16
N ASP A 159 -2.94 -14.65 23.80
CA ASP A 159 -3.02 -15.44 22.56
C ASP A 159 -2.92 -14.52 21.31
N GLN A 160 -3.49 -13.32 21.40
CA GLN A 160 -3.32 -12.31 20.34
C GLN A 160 -1.89 -11.81 20.25
N CYS A 161 -1.27 -11.49 21.38
CA CYS A 161 0.14 -11.03 21.38
C CYS A 161 1.05 -12.11 20.78
N VAL A 162 0.89 -13.36 21.19
CA VAL A 162 1.67 -14.48 20.62
C VAL A 162 1.43 -14.64 19.12
N ALA A 163 0.18 -14.51 18.65
CA ALA A 163 -0.12 -14.58 17.22
C ALA A 163 0.49 -13.41 16.44
N TYR A 164 0.48 -12.20 17.01
CA TYR A 164 1.14 -11.03 16.40
C TYR A 164 2.66 -11.22 16.34
N ASP A 165 3.28 -11.64 17.43
CA ASP A 165 4.72 -11.87 17.51
C ASP A 165 5.15 -12.95 16.51
N SER A 166 4.43 -14.07 16.44
CA SER A 166 4.69 -15.14 15.46
C SER A 166 4.54 -14.66 14.01
N ASN A 167 3.54 -13.83 13.71
CA ASN A 167 3.38 -13.25 12.37
C ASN A 167 4.50 -12.25 12.04
N ILE A 168 4.92 -11.44 13.01
CA ILE A 168 6.03 -10.51 12.86
C ILE A 168 7.34 -11.26 12.63
N GLU A 169 7.60 -12.32 13.42
CA GLU A 169 8.77 -13.17 13.25
C GLU A 169 8.81 -13.86 11.88
N SER A 170 7.68 -14.39 11.41
CA SER A 170 7.54 -14.96 10.07
C SER A 170 7.84 -13.94 8.99
N LEU A 171 7.28 -12.72 9.09
CA LEU A 171 7.56 -11.63 8.15
C LEU A 171 9.02 -11.19 8.17
N LEU A 172 9.66 -11.15 9.33
CA LEU A 172 11.07 -10.82 9.49
C LEU A 172 11.97 -11.91 8.90
N PHE A 173 11.62 -13.17 9.10
CA PHE A 173 12.32 -14.32 8.52
C PHE A 173 12.24 -14.32 6.99
N ASP A 174 11.04 -14.15 6.44
CA ASP A 174 10.80 -14.09 4.98
C ASP A 174 11.45 -12.86 4.33
N ALA A 175 11.54 -11.76 5.05
CA ALA A 175 12.16 -10.53 4.57
C ALA A 175 13.69 -10.55 4.64
N ASN A 176 14.30 -11.54 5.30
CA ASN A 176 15.74 -11.59 5.54
C ASN A 176 16.26 -10.29 6.21
N ILE A 177 15.42 -9.70 7.07
CA ILE A 177 15.72 -8.45 7.74
C ILE A 177 16.43 -8.76 9.05
N ASN A 178 17.74 -8.72 9.01
CA ASN A 178 18.56 -8.64 10.23
C ASN A 178 18.38 -7.23 10.82
N LEU A 179 17.37 -7.03 11.64
CA LEU A 179 17.20 -5.84 12.47
C LEU A 179 18.24 -5.84 13.59
N LYS A 180 19.53 -5.80 13.24
CA LYS A 180 20.59 -5.50 14.19
C LYS A 180 20.43 -4.03 14.61
N THR A 181 19.96 -3.85 15.83
CA THR A 181 19.60 -2.60 16.51
C THR A 181 20.71 -1.57 16.69
N ASN A 182 21.88 -1.74 16.09
CA ASN A 182 23.05 -0.86 16.25
C ASN A 182 23.16 0.27 15.21
N ASN A 183 22.15 0.49 14.40
CA ASN A 183 22.17 1.61 13.45
C ASN A 183 21.19 2.68 13.91
N LYS A 184 21.69 3.87 14.18
CA LYS A 184 20.90 5.06 14.48
C LYS A 184 19.83 5.25 13.38
N SER A 185 18.57 4.98 13.74
CA SER A 185 17.41 5.28 12.89
C SER A 185 17.47 6.75 12.46
N LYS A 186 17.16 7.03 11.21
CA LYS A 186 17.08 8.38 10.67
C LYS A 186 15.63 8.83 10.56
N LYS A 187 15.36 10.09 10.86
CA LYS A 187 14.08 10.73 10.59
C LYS A 187 14.12 11.30 9.18
N ILE A 188 13.29 10.76 8.30
CA ILE A 188 13.27 11.10 6.87
C ILE A 188 11.88 11.59 6.49
N ILE A 189 11.80 12.77 5.91
CA ILE A 189 10.57 13.26 5.29
C ILE A 189 10.70 13.03 3.79
N HIS A 190 9.87 12.13 3.25
CA HIS A 190 9.82 11.83 1.82
C HIS A 190 8.60 12.51 1.21
N ILE A 191 8.84 13.50 0.33
CA ILE A 191 7.81 14.34 -0.28
C ILE A 191 7.73 14.03 -1.77
N GLY A 192 6.53 13.72 -2.27
CA GLY A 192 6.34 13.45 -3.68
C GLY A 192 4.97 12.84 -3.98
N ASN A 193 4.81 12.31 -5.18
CA ASN A 193 3.55 11.73 -5.62
C ASN A 193 3.31 10.34 -5.01
N THR A 194 2.44 10.25 -4.02
CA THR A 194 2.05 8.99 -3.38
C THR A 194 1.13 8.13 -4.26
N GLY A 195 0.53 8.71 -5.31
CA GLY A 195 -0.42 8.05 -6.20
C GLY A 195 -1.90 8.28 -5.86
N GLU A 196 -2.20 8.91 -4.74
CA GLU A 196 -3.56 9.15 -4.23
C GLU A 196 -4.48 9.83 -5.26
N LYS A 197 -4.02 10.93 -5.88
CA LYS A 197 -4.79 11.67 -6.91
C LYS A 197 -5.25 10.82 -8.10
N ASN A 198 -4.63 9.68 -8.34
CA ASN A 198 -4.94 8.76 -9.43
C ASN A 198 -5.50 7.43 -8.88
N ASP A 199 -6.19 7.43 -7.76
CA ASP A 199 -6.79 6.25 -7.11
C ASP A 199 -5.77 5.10 -6.98
N TYR A 200 -4.52 5.43 -6.69
CA TYR A 200 -3.40 4.50 -6.55
C TYR A 200 -3.14 3.58 -7.76
N ARG A 201 -3.74 3.86 -8.94
CA ARG A 201 -3.57 3.02 -10.14
C ARG A 201 -2.12 2.84 -10.58
N LEU A 202 -1.23 3.77 -10.20
CA LEU A 202 0.20 3.70 -10.47
C LEU A 202 1.02 3.09 -9.33
N HIS A 203 0.38 2.60 -8.26
CA HIS A 203 1.08 2.08 -7.07
C HIS A 203 2.14 1.03 -7.42
N GLY A 204 1.82 0.09 -8.31
CA GLY A 204 2.73 -0.99 -8.72
C GLY A 204 3.96 -0.55 -9.53
N ILE A 205 4.01 0.71 -10.00
CA ILE A 205 5.16 1.25 -10.73
C ILE A 205 5.78 2.46 -10.03
N SER A 206 5.26 2.89 -8.88
CA SER A 206 5.70 4.09 -8.18
C SER A 206 7.10 3.91 -7.57
N ILE A 207 8.06 4.67 -8.04
CA ILE A 207 9.40 4.76 -7.42
C ILE A 207 9.28 5.32 -6.00
N PHE A 208 8.39 6.30 -5.78
CA PHE A 208 8.14 6.88 -4.46
C PHE A 208 7.83 5.79 -3.43
N ASN A 209 6.83 4.95 -3.71
CA ASN A 209 6.40 3.89 -2.79
C ASN A 209 7.52 2.87 -2.55
N LYS A 210 8.25 2.48 -3.60
CA LYS A 210 9.36 1.52 -3.48
C LYS A 210 10.52 2.05 -2.64
N ILE A 211 10.88 3.33 -2.80
CA ILE A 211 11.90 3.99 -1.98
C ILE A 211 11.42 4.08 -0.53
N SER A 212 10.18 4.55 -0.28
CA SER A 212 9.62 4.63 1.07
C SER A 212 9.62 3.28 1.78
N ASN A 213 9.17 2.21 1.09
CA ASN A 213 9.20 0.85 1.61
C ASN A 213 10.64 0.41 1.97
N GLY A 214 11.61 0.74 1.12
CA GLY A 214 13.02 0.46 1.39
C GLY A 214 13.55 1.19 2.62
N LEU A 215 13.24 2.47 2.77
CA LEU A 215 13.63 3.29 3.92
C LEU A 215 13.04 2.75 5.23
N ILE A 216 11.75 2.38 5.21
CA ILE A 216 11.06 1.79 6.37
C ILE A 216 11.68 0.42 6.72
N LYS A 217 11.91 -0.44 5.73
CA LYS A 217 12.55 -1.75 5.92
C LYS A 217 13.99 -1.65 6.47
N LEU A 218 14.69 -0.53 6.24
CA LEU A 218 15.99 -0.25 6.83
C LEU A 218 15.91 0.22 8.30
N GLY A 219 14.72 0.39 8.85
CA GLY A 219 14.49 0.82 10.22
C GLY A 219 14.52 2.34 10.40
N HIS A 220 14.35 3.13 9.33
CA HIS A 220 14.24 4.57 9.43
C HIS A 220 12.81 5.00 9.80
N ASN A 221 12.67 6.13 10.50
CA ASN A 221 11.39 6.78 10.74
C ASN A 221 11.05 7.65 9.51
N VAL A 222 10.08 7.21 8.71
CA VAL A 222 9.74 7.82 7.41
C VAL A 222 8.36 8.45 7.46
N ILE A 223 8.28 9.73 7.10
CA ILE A 223 7.02 10.45 6.93
C ILE A 223 6.84 10.73 5.45
N ASN A 224 5.81 10.10 4.87
CA ASN A 224 5.44 10.30 3.48
C ASN A 224 4.45 11.46 3.36
N ILE A 225 4.77 12.43 2.50
CA ILE A 225 3.92 13.59 2.23
C ILE A 225 3.59 13.61 0.74
N ASN A 226 2.28 13.63 0.41
CA ASN A 226 1.80 13.78 -0.96
C ASN A 226 1.93 15.26 -1.38
N ASP A 227 2.67 15.51 -2.47
CA ASP A 227 2.83 16.85 -3.05
C ASP A 227 1.77 17.19 -4.12
N ARG A 228 0.88 16.26 -4.46
CA ARG A 228 -0.15 16.41 -5.50
C ARG A 228 -1.45 16.95 -4.92
N ILE A 229 -1.42 18.19 -4.48
CA ILE A 229 -2.54 18.89 -3.88
C ILE A 229 -3.28 19.71 -4.92
N ASP A 230 -4.53 20.10 -4.65
CA ASP A 230 -5.29 20.97 -5.53
C ASP A 230 -4.62 22.33 -5.70
N LYS A 231 -4.71 22.85 -6.95
CA LYS A 231 -3.98 24.06 -7.41
C LYS A 231 -4.51 25.39 -6.83
N ASN A 232 -5.28 25.38 -5.75
CA ASN A 232 -5.73 26.61 -5.12
C ASN A 232 -4.56 27.28 -4.38
N ILE A 233 -4.23 28.53 -4.70
CA ILE A 233 -3.10 29.30 -4.16
C ILE A 233 -3.14 29.35 -2.62
N ASN A 234 -4.32 29.53 -2.02
CA ASN A 234 -4.47 29.54 -0.57
C ASN A 234 -4.15 28.18 0.06
N TYR A 235 -4.43 27.11 -0.64
CA TYR A 235 -4.12 25.76 -0.19
C TYR A 235 -2.62 25.45 -0.31
N GLN A 236 -1.98 25.95 -1.37
CA GLN A 236 -0.53 25.83 -1.58
C GLN A 236 0.28 26.46 -0.44
N ASN A 237 -0.06 27.69 -0.04
CA ASN A 237 0.62 28.39 1.04
C ASN A 237 0.43 27.68 2.39
N LYS A 238 -0.78 27.20 2.69
CA LYS A 238 -1.06 26.40 3.90
C LYS A 238 -0.28 25.10 3.92
N PHE A 239 -0.16 24.44 2.77
CA PHE A 239 0.59 23.21 2.62
C PHE A 239 2.09 23.42 2.86
N GLU A 240 2.68 24.43 2.23
CA GLU A 240 4.10 24.76 2.40
C GLU A 240 4.41 25.15 3.86
N GLN A 241 3.54 25.93 4.50
CA GLN A 241 3.68 26.25 5.92
C GLN A 241 3.58 24.99 6.80
N LYS A 242 2.68 24.05 6.48
CA LYS A 242 2.58 22.76 7.17
C LYS A 242 3.89 21.97 7.05
N ILE A 243 4.53 21.93 5.88
CA ILE A 243 5.82 21.25 5.70
C ILE A 243 6.89 21.88 6.59
N ILE A 244 6.99 23.21 6.62
CA ILE A 244 7.94 23.93 7.50
C ILE A 244 7.71 23.57 8.97
N ASN A 245 6.46 23.57 9.41
CA ASN A 245 6.11 23.22 10.79
C ASN A 245 6.45 21.75 11.12
N ILE A 246 6.19 20.83 10.20
CA ILE A 246 6.58 19.42 10.36
C ILE A 246 8.11 19.32 10.51
N CYS A 247 8.88 20.03 9.69
CA CYS A 247 10.34 20.03 9.79
C CYS A 247 10.83 20.60 11.12
N LYS A 248 10.24 21.70 11.60
CA LYS A 248 10.55 22.28 12.91
C LYS A 248 10.26 21.34 14.08
N ASN A 249 9.09 20.68 14.04
CA ASN A 249 8.67 19.78 15.12
C ASN A 249 9.46 18.47 15.17
N LEU A 250 9.84 17.94 14.02
CA LEU A 250 10.46 16.63 13.91
C LEU A 250 11.98 16.67 13.84
N ASN A 251 12.55 17.80 13.42
CA ASN A 251 13.99 17.96 13.15
C ASN A 251 14.55 16.76 12.35
N PRO A 252 14.16 16.61 11.07
CA PRO A 252 14.54 15.46 10.26
C PRO A 252 16.03 15.45 9.92
N ASP A 253 16.63 14.27 9.78
CA ASP A 253 18.00 14.11 9.26
C ASP A 253 18.07 14.38 7.74
N LEU A 254 17.02 14.01 7.00
CA LEU A 254 16.96 14.09 5.55
C LEU A 254 15.55 14.44 5.06
N ILE A 255 15.49 15.37 4.13
CA ILE A 255 14.31 15.55 3.26
C ILE A 255 14.63 14.97 1.90
N LEU A 256 13.82 14.02 1.48
CA LEU A 256 13.92 13.38 0.17
C LEU A 256 12.75 13.83 -0.71
N LEU A 257 13.07 14.52 -1.80
CA LEU A 257 12.08 15.04 -2.73
C LEU A 257 11.93 14.13 -3.94
N GLY A 258 10.70 13.84 -4.33
CA GLY A 258 10.38 13.19 -5.60
C GLY A 258 9.85 14.21 -6.59
N HIS A 259 10.62 14.57 -7.62
CA HIS A 259 10.34 15.61 -8.63
C HIS A 259 10.23 17.04 -8.11
N SER A 260 9.68 17.31 -6.93
CA SER A 260 9.68 18.62 -6.23
C SER A 260 9.05 19.82 -6.98
N ASN A 261 8.09 19.58 -7.89
CA ASN A 261 7.50 20.66 -8.70
C ASN A 261 6.63 21.62 -7.88
N PHE A 262 6.12 21.16 -6.74
CA PHE A 262 5.08 21.84 -5.96
C PHE A 262 5.62 22.49 -4.67
N ILE A 263 6.93 22.48 -4.44
CA ILE A 263 7.55 23.16 -3.29
C ILE A 263 8.32 24.37 -3.79
N SER A 264 8.06 25.54 -3.19
CA SER A 264 8.73 26.79 -3.56
C SER A 264 10.17 26.83 -3.08
N SER A 265 11.00 27.62 -3.75
CA SER A 265 12.37 27.89 -3.32
C SER A 265 12.40 28.57 -1.96
N LYS A 266 11.40 29.41 -1.64
CA LYS A 266 11.26 30.05 -0.32
C LYS A 266 11.09 29.01 0.79
N THR A 267 10.22 28.03 0.62
CA THR A 267 10.00 26.95 1.59
C THR A 267 11.27 26.12 1.79
N LEU A 268 11.95 25.73 0.70
CA LEU A 268 13.21 25.00 0.82
C LEU A 268 14.31 25.81 1.52
N SER A 269 14.37 27.13 1.29
CA SER A 269 15.31 28.03 1.99
C SER A 269 15.02 28.08 3.49
N GLU A 270 13.76 28.18 3.90
CA GLU A 270 13.38 28.14 5.31
C GLU A 270 13.76 26.79 5.97
N ILE A 271 13.55 25.69 5.26
CA ILE A 271 13.93 24.37 5.72
C ILE A 271 15.46 24.24 5.86
N LYS A 272 16.22 24.83 4.92
CA LYS A 272 17.70 24.82 4.98
C LYS A 272 18.27 25.53 6.22
N LYS A 273 17.56 26.52 6.76
CA LYS A 273 17.94 27.18 8.03
C LYS A 273 17.96 26.22 9.23
N LEU A 274 17.24 25.09 9.12
CA LEU A 274 17.23 24.05 10.14
C LEU A 274 18.44 23.08 10.02
N ASN A 275 19.40 23.37 9.15
CA ASN A 275 20.58 22.53 8.87
C ASN A 275 20.26 21.11 8.39
N VAL A 276 19.13 20.92 7.73
CA VAL A 276 18.67 19.63 7.20
C VAL A 276 19.27 19.36 5.81
N LYS A 277 19.67 18.11 5.53
CA LYS A 277 20.06 17.69 4.19
C LYS A 277 18.85 17.52 3.30
N ILE A 278 18.91 18.02 2.05
CA ILE A 278 17.85 17.91 1.07
C ILE A 278 18.38 17.20 -0.17
N SER A 279 17.78 16.06 -0.51
CA SER A 279 18.11 15.31 -1.71
C SER A 279 16.88 15.15 -2.59
N LEU A 280 17.10 15.00 -3.89
CA LEU A 280 16.04 14.89 -4.89
C LEU A 280 16.28 13.66 -5.76
N TRP A 281 15.23 12.84 -6.00
CA TRP A 281 15.26 11.82 -7.04
C TRP A 281 14.34 12.21 -8.20
N TYR A 282 14.78 11.85 -9.44
CA TYR A 282 14.11 12.26 -10.67
C TYR A 282 14.13 11.15 -11.71
N GLU A 283 12.96 10.78 -12.24
CA GLU A 283 12.81 9.66 -13.16
C GLU A 283 12.49 10.05 -14.60
N ASP A 284 12.11 11.29 -14.86
CA ASP A 284 11.75 11.74 -16.20
C ASP A 284 12.97 11.94 -17.10
N PRO A 285 12.80 11.89 -18.43
CA PRO A 285 13.90 12.04 -19.37
C PRO A 285 14.55 13.43 -19.29
N VAL A 286 15.85 13.48 -18.98
CA VAL A 286 16.66 14.71 -18.90
C VAL A 286 17.83 14.72 -19.88
N PHE A 287 17.87 13.78 -20.82
CA PHE A 287 18.90 13.66 -21.84
C PHE A 287 18.57 14.48 -23.10
N ILE A 288 19.60 14.84 -23.87
CA ILE A 288 19.47 15.59 -25.12
C ILE A 288 18.59 14.80 -26.10
N GLY A 289 17.59 15.46 -26.69
CA GLY A 289 16.61 14.83 -27.58
C GLY A 289 15.57 13.96 -26.86
N GLY A 290 15.54 13.96 -25.52
CA GLY A 290 14.50 13.29 -24.74
C GLY A 290 13.17 14.05 -24.77
N PRO A 291 12.03 13.34 -24.61
CA PRO A 291 10.72 13.99 -24.58
C PRO A 291 10.60 14.89 -23.34
N ASP A 292 10.01 16.07 -23.55
CA ASP A 292 9.79 17.10 -22.51
C ASP A 292 11.07 17.57 -21.79
N ARG A 293 12.24 17.33 -22.39
CA ARG A 293 13.57 17.54 -21.79
C ARG A 293 13.75 18.92 -21.18
N ASP A 294 13.37 19.98 -21.90
CA ASP A 294 13.65 21.37 -21.45
C ASP A 294 12.84 21.72 -20.19
N ASN A 295 11.60 21.27 -20.11
CA ASN A 295 10.79 21.40 -18.89
C ASN A 295 11.34 20.55 -17.74
N ASN A 296 11.80 19.34 -18.04
CA ASN A 296 12.39 18.43 -17.06
C ASN A 296 13.71 18.99 -16.50
N ILE A 297 14.57 19.56 -17.34
CA ILE A 297 15.82 20.21 -16.90
C ILE A 297 15.53 21.46 -16.08
N LYS A 298 14.60 22.34 -16.53
CA LYS A 298 14.18 23.50 -15.73
C LYS A 298 13.68 23.08 -14.34
N THR A 299 12.91 22.02 -14.27
CA THR A 299 12.42 21.46 -13.00
C THR A 299 13.56 20.93 -12.13
N LEU A 300 14.50 20.20 -12.71
CA LEU A 300 15.64 19.62 -12.02
C LEU A 300 16.57 20.72 -11.46
N GLU A 301 16.77 21.81 -12.20
CA GLU A 301 17.68 22.91 -11.87
C GLU A 301 17.07 23.97 -10.95
N LYS A 302 15.73 24.02 -10.84
CA LYS A 302 14.98 25.08 -10.15
C LYS A 302 15.52 25.46 -8.76
N ASN A 303 16.03 24.49 -8.02
CA ASN A 303 16.51 24.67 -6.64
C ASN A 303 17.96 24.19 -6.47
N ASN A 304 18.80 24.33 -7.49
CA ASN A 304 20.16 23.77 -7.54
C ASN A 304 21.06 24.18 -6.37
N ASN A 305 20.92 25.39 -5.86
CA ASN A 305 21.66 25.90 -4.70
C ASN A 305 21.18 25.33 -3.36
N LEU A 306 19.95 24.83 -3.28
CA LEU A 306 19.32 24.33 -2.07
C LEU A 306 19.38 22.78 -1.94
N ILE A 307 19.53 22.07 -3.06
CA ILE A 307 19.60 20.60 -3.11
C ILE A 307 21.04 20.14 -2.95
N ASP A 308 21.27 19.21 -2.04
CA ASP A 308 22.60 18.63 -1.77
C ASP A 308 22.95 17.52 -2.76
N ASN A 309 22.02 16.62 -3.08
CA ASN A 309 22.23 15.47 -3.97
C ASN A 309 21.04 15.25 -4.91
N TYR A 310 21.34 14.81 -6.12
CA TYR A 310 20.38 14.46 -7.14
C TYR A 310 20.55 13.01 -7.57
N PHE A 311 19.49 12.21 -7.47
CA PHE A 311 19.45 10.82 -7.88
C PHE A 311 18.62 10.70 -9.17
N VAL A 312 19.26 10.36 -10.27
CA VAL A 312 18.64 10.35 -11.61
C VAL A 312 18.67 8.98 -12.25
N THR A 313 17.60 8.59 -12.93
CA THR A 313 17.47 7.25 -13.54
C THR A 313 18.19 7.09 -14.88
N ILE A 314 19.11 7.97 -15.18
CA ILE A 314 19.96 7.97 -16.37
C ILE A 314 21.44 8.12 -15.95
N SER A 315 22.36 7.63 -16.80
CA SER A 315 23.79 7.88 -16.57
C SER A 315 24.05 9.39 -16.50
N PRO A 316 24.52 9.90 -15.35
CA PRO A 316 24.71 11.35 -15.17
C PRO A 316 25.55 12.02 -16.25
N GLU A 317 26.50 11.33 -16.91
CA GLU A 317 27.32 11.85 -18.00
C GLU A 317 26.52 12.20 -19.27
N LYS A 318 25.26 11.73 -19.37
CA LYS A 318 24.33 12.00 -20.48
C LYS A 318 23.41 13.19 -20.22
N ILE A 319 23.58 13.86 -19.09
CA ILE A 319 22.79 15.03 -18.71
C ILE A 319 23.61 16.29 -18.97
N LYS A 320 23.09 17.18 -19.80
CA LYS A 320 23.60 18.54 -19.96
C LYS A 320 22.82 19.47 -19.02
N THR A 321 23.48 19.94 -17.96
CA THR A 321 22.85 20.69 -16.85
C THR A 321 23.87 21.57 -16.15
N ASN A 322 23.39 22.63 -15.46
CA ASN A 322 24.19 23.50 -14.60
C ASN A 322 24.45 22.92 -13.20
N ILE A 323 23.90 21.75 -12.89
CA ILE A 323 24.13 21.07 -11.61
C ILE A 323 25.55 20.51 -11.57
N LYS A 324 26.28 20.79 -10.49
CA LYS A 324 27.65 20.26 -10.29
C LYS A 324 27.64 18.73 -10.38
N ARG A 325 28.58 18.19 -11.16
CA ARG A 325 28.69 16.75 -11.41
C ARG A 325 28.77 15.91 -10.15
N SER A 326 29.46 16.39 -9.11
CA SER A 326 29.60 15.73 -7.82
C SER A 326 28.27 15.53 -7.07
N LYS A 327 27.24 16.30 -7.39
CA LYS A 327 25.90 16.17 -6.81
C LYS A 327 25.01 15.19 -7.56
N LEU A 328 25.41 14.73 -8.77
CA LEU A 328 24.58 13.87 -9.63
C LEU A 328 24.93 12.39 -9.46
N HIS A 329 23.97 11.58 -9.10
CA HIS A 329 24.12 10.15 -8.81
C HIS A 329 23.16 9.34 -9.67
N PHE A 330 23.63 8.22 -10.23
CA PHE A 330 22.77 7.29 -10.96
C PHE A 330 21.89 6.50 -9.99
N LEU A 331 20.58 6.50 -10.21
CA LEU A 331 19.60 5.77 -9.43
C LEU A 331 18.98 4.66 -10.31
N PRO A 332 19.30 3.39 -10.11
CA PRO A 332 18.58 2.30 -10.76
C PRO A 332 17.11 2.25 -10.31
N ILE A 333 16.24 1.74 -11.19
CA ILE A 333 14.83 1.51 -10.83
C ILE A 333 14.75 0.44 -9.72
N PRO A 334 14.13 0.73 -8.57
CA PRO A 334 14.06 -0.21 -7.47
C PRO A 334 13.12 -1.38 -7.73
N PHE A 335 13.52 -2.56 -7.25
CA PHE A 335 12.68 -3.74 -7.07
C PHE A 335 12.08 -3.73 -5.66
N ASP A 336 10.80 -4.03 -5.53
CA ASP A 336 10.15 -4.24 -4.24
C ASP A 336 9.37 -5.56 -4.24
N ASN A 337 9.75 -6.50 -3.39
CA ASN A 337 9.13 -7.83 -3.32
C ASN A 337 7.66 -7.80 -2.89
N THR A 338 7.19 -6.73 -2.28
CA THR A 338 5.77 -6.55 -1.94
C THR A 338 4.93 -6.12 -3.15
N ILE A 339 5.57 -5.55 -4.16
CA ILE A 339 4.98 -5.08 -5.41
C ILE A 339 5.23 -6.09 -6.54
N GLU A 340 6.50 -6.41 -6.84
CA GLU A 340 6.91 -7.37 -7.86
C GLU A 340 6.94 -8.80 -7.29
N LYS A 341 5.81 -9.31 -6.85
CA LYS A 341 5.69 -10.58 -6.11
C LYS A 341 5.50 -11.83 -6.97
N PHE A 342 5.22 -11.69 -8.27
CA PHE A 342 4.88 -12.81 -9.13
C PHE A 342 6.10 -13.51 -9.77
N ASN A 343 5.92 -14.75 -10.22
CA ASN A 343 6.92 -15.58 -10.89
C ASN A 343 6.41 -15.99 -12.26
N PHE A 344 6.23 -15.03 -13.18
CA PHE A 344 5.60 -15.25 -14.48
C PHE A 344 6.42 -16.12 -15.43
N TYR A 345 7.67 -16.44 -15.11
CA TYR A 345 8.44 -17.48 -15.79
C TYR A 345 7.90 -18.90 -15.54
N LYS A 346 7.09 -19.12 -14.50
CA LYS A 346 6.40 -20.38 -14.30
C LYS A 346 5.24 -20.51 -15.30
N ASN A 347 5.00 -21.73 -15.77
CA ASN A 347 3.89 -22.05 -16.68
C ASN A 347 3.88 -21.28 -18.02
N ILE A 348 5.05 -20.88 -18.54
CA ILE A 348 5.18 -20.16 -19.83
C ILE A 348 4.50 -20.95 -20.97
N LYS A 349 4.49 -22.28 -20.94
CA LYS A 349 3.86 -23.14 -21.94
C LYS A 349 2.36 -22.87 -22.13
N ASN A 350 1.67 -22.52 -21.05
CA ASN A 350 0.21 -22.34 -21.03
C ASN A 350 -0.22 -20.91 -21.36
N LYS A 351 0.71 -20.03 -21.73
CA LYS A 351 0.41 -18.64 -22.04
C LYS A 351 0.02 -18.48 -23.50
N TYR A 352 -1.06 -17.78 -23.75
CA TYR A 352 -1.62 -17.59 -25.09
C TYR A 352 -0.80 -16.61 -25.93
N TYR A 353 -0.51 -15.42 -25.38
CA TYR A 353 0.19 -14.37 -26.13
C TYR A 353 1.70 -14.59 -26.11
N ASP A 354 2.34 -14.38 -27.26
CA ASP A 354 3.79 -14.47 -27.36
C ASP A 354 4.47 -13.24 -26.76
N PHE A 355 3.86 -12.06 -26.95
CA PHE A 355 4.50 -10.77 -26.70
C PHE A 355 3.57 -9.79 -26.00
N PHE A 356 4.10 -9.01 -25.06
CA PHE A 356 3.38 -7.97 -24.31
C PHE A 356 4.05 -6.61 -24.46
N PHE A 357 3.24 -5.60 -24.72
CA PHE A 357 3.63 -4.21 -24.55
C PHE A 357 2.45 -3.37 -24.04
N ALA A 358 2.72 -2.47 -23.08
CA ALA A 358 1.73 -1.52 -22.60
C ALA A 358 2.38 -0.14 -22.40
N MET A 359 1.67 0.91 -22.77
CA MET A 359 2.07 2.28 -22.53
C MET A 359 0.90 3.15 -22.10
N SER A 360 1.20 4.27 -21.41
CA SER A 360 0.23 5.34 -21.18
C SER A 360 0.31 6.32 -22.34
N HIS A 361 -0.55 6.20 -23.32
CA HIS A 361 -0.55 7.11 -24.46
C HIS A 361 -0.88 8.55 -24.02
N GLY A 362 0.09 9.45 -24.15
CA GLY A 362 -0.09 10.88 -23.87
C GLY A 362 -0.19 11.27 -22.38
N VAL A 363 -0.49 12.54 -22.14
CA VAL A 363 -0.47 13.19 -20.81
C VAL A 363 -1.71 12.87 -19.97
N ASN A 364 -2.87 12.62 -20.62
CA ASN A 364 -4.09 12.22 -19.92
C ASN A 364 -4.07 10.72 -19.69
N ARG A 365 -3.53 10.33 -18.56
CA ARG A 365 -3.38 8.95 -18.14
C ARG A 365 -4.73 8.23 -18.14
N GLY A 366 -4.89 7.25 -19.03
CA GLY A 366 -6.10 6.44 -19.15
C GLY A 366 -6.95 6.70 -20.39
N ILE A 367 -6.61 7.67 -21.24
CA ILE A 367 -7.32 7.96 -22.49
C ILE A 367 -6.33 8.01 -23.66
N LEU A 368 -6.64 7.30 -24.74
CA LEU A 368 -5.89 7.43 -25.98
C LEU A 368 -6.03 8.87 -26.52
N LYS A 369 -4.91 9.52 -26.82
CA LYS A 369 -4.93 10.83 -27.47
C LYS A 369 -5.13 10.64 -28.98
N LYS A 370 -6.24 11.17 -29.48
CA LYS A 370 -6.44 11.28 -30.93
C LYS A 370 -5.35 12.19 -31.54
N ASN A 371 -4.82 11.80 -32.70
CA ASN A 371 -3.89 12.59 -33.53
C ASN A 371 -2.55 12.95 -32.87
N LYS A 372 -2.09 12.23 -31.84
CA LYS A 372 -0.71 12.36 -31.34
C LYS A 372 0.07 11.07 -31.62
N PHE A 373 1.12 11.22 -32.42
CA PHE A 373 2.08 10.16 -32.67
C PHE A 373 3.00 9.98 -31.45
N ASP A 374 3.25 8.72 -31.11
CA ASP A 374 4.28 8.33 -30.14
C ASP A 374 5.29 7.43 -30.88
N GLU A 375 6.57 7.76 -30.81
CA GLU A 375 7.63 7.07 -31.54
C GLU A 375 7.69 5.55 -31.28
N ARG A 376 7.15 5.11 -30.13
CA ARG A 376 7.07 3.69 -29.77
C ARG A 376 6.06 2.93 -30.64
N GLU A 377 5.09 3.63 -31.22
CA GLU A 377 4.06 3.00 -32.05
C GLU A 377 4.67 2.41 -33.32
N SER A 378 5.67 3.05 -33.92
CA SER A 378 6.35 2.53 -35.10
C SER A 378 7.01 1.17 -34.83
N VAL A 379 7.68 1.04 -33.67
CA VAL A 379 8.33 -0.21 -33.27
C VAL A 379 7.30 -1.33 -33.05
N ILE A 380 6.21 -1.01 -32.38
CA ILE A 380 5.17 -1.99 -32.08
C ILE A 380 4.39 -2.39 -33.35
N ASN A 381 4.09 -1.43 -34.22
CA ASN A 381 3.42 -1.71 -35.49
C ASN A 381 4.25 -2.66 -36.38
N GLU A 382 5.58 -2.48 -36.44
CA GLU A 382 6.45 -3.41 -37.17
C GLU A 382 6.42 -4.85 -36.59
N ILE A 383 6.38 -4.98 -35.24
CA ILE A 383 6.25 -6.28 -34.59
C ILE A 383 4.89 -6.92 -34.91
N THR A 384 3.80 -6.16 -34.83
CA THR A 384 2.43 -6.67 -35.00
C THR A 384 2.04 -6.92 -36.47
N LYS A 385 2.77 -6.37 -37.45
CA LYS A 385 2.65 -6.75 -38.88
C LYS A 385 3.02 -8.22 -39.12
N ASN A 386 3.88 -8.79 -38.29
CA ASN A 386 4.25 -10.19 -38.40
C ASN A 386 3.14 -11.10 -37.84
N LYS A 387 2.39 -11.76 -38.72
CA LYS A 387 1.25 -12.64 -38.39
C LYS A 387 1.62 -13.83 -37.50
N ASP A 388 2.89 -14.20 -37.44
CA ASP A 388 3.38 -15.28 -36.57
C ASP A 388 3.54 -14.84 -35.10
N ILE A 389 3.35 -13.56 -34.76
CA ILE A 389 3.49 -13.05 -33.41
C ILE A 389 2.12 -12.67 -32.86
N ILE A 390 1.63 -13.42 -31.88
CA ILE A 390 0.38 -13.11 -31.17
C ILE A 390 0.71 -12.12 -30.06
N ALA A 391 0.47 -10.83 -30.33
CA ALA A 391 0.81 -9.76 -29.40
C ALA A 391 -0.40 -9.29 -28.57
N LYS A 392 -0.17 -8.97 -27.29
CA LYS A 392 -1.11 -8.27 -26.42
C LYS A 392 -0.61 -6.87 -26.16
N ILE A 393 -1.30 -5.89 -26.74
CA ILE A 393 -0.87 -4.49 -26.75
C ILE A 393 -1.91 -3.63 -26.04
N HIS A 394 -1.46 -2.68 -25.23
CA HIS A 394 -2.31 -1.71 -24.55
C HIS A 394 -1.77 -0.28 -24.66
N GLY A 395 -2.65 0.69 -24.73
CA GLY A 395 -2.33 2.11 -24.84
C GLY A 395 -2.00 2.58 -26.24
N MET A 396 -2.27 1.76 -27.26
CA MET A 396 -2.16 2.08 -28.70
C MET A 396 -3.04 1.13 -29.51
N GLN A 397 -3.09 1.28 -30.85
CA GLN A 397 -3.88 0.43 -31.75
C GLN A 397 -5.35 0.28 -31.29
N ASN A 398 -5.98 1.39 -30.91
CA ASN A 398 -7.34 1.47 -30.37
C ASN A 398 -7.58 0.68 -29.05
N GLN A 399 -6.54 0.16 -28.42
CA GLN A 399 -6.63 -0.48 -27.11
C GLN A 399 -6.34 0.52 -26.01
N GLN A 400 -7.22 0.56 -25.01
CA GLN A 400 -7.04 1.43 -23.85
C GLN A 400 -5.80 1.06 -23.02
N PRO A 401 -5.13 2.03 -22.38
CA PRO A 401 -4.10 1.75 -21.40
C PRO A 401 -4.64 0.93 -20.22
N VAL A 402 -3.80 0.06 -19.65
CA VAL A 402 -4.12 -0.75 -18.47
C VAL A 402 -3.23 -0.38 -17.29
N TRP A 403 -3.77 -0.51 -16.08
CA TRP A 403 -3.14 -0.10 -14.83
C TRP A 403 -3.35 -1.13 -13.73
N GLY A 404 -2.52 -1.08 -12.70
CA GLY A 404 -2.71 -1.89 -11.49
C GLY A 404 -2.94 -3.37 -11.79
N ASN A 405 -4.02 -3.92 -11.29
CA ASN A 405 -4.35 -5.34 -11.45
C ASN A 405 -4.61 -5.74 -12.91
N GLU A 406 -5.21 -4.88 -13.73
CA GLU A 406 -5.46 -5.18 -15.15
C GLU A 406 -4.14 -5.30 -15.94
N PHE A 407 -3.16 -4.46 -15.61
CA PHE A 407 -1.80 -4.60 -16.15
C PHE A 407 -1.19 -5.96 -15.78
N ILE A 408 -1.31 -6.37 -14.53
CA ILE A 408 -0.79 -7.66 -14.05
C ILE A 408 -1.52 -8.85 -14.67
N LYS A 409 -2.85 -8.78 -14.80
CA LYS A 409 -3.64 -9.82 -15.49
C LYS A 409 -3.20 -9.97 -16.94
N SER A 410 -3.08 -8.87 -17.68
CA SER A 410 -2.63 -8.87 -19.07
C SER A 410 -1.20 -9.41 -19.21
N LEU A 411 -0.31 -9.02 -18.33
CA LEU A 411 1.08 -9.48 -18.32
C LEU A 411 1.21 -10.99 -18.04
N LYS A 412 0.36 -11.54 -17.16
CA LYS A 412 0.32 -12.97 -16.81
C LYS A 412 0.07 -13.86 -18.02
N GLU A 413 -0.69 -13.40 -19.00
CA GLU A 413 -1.08 -14.15 -20.19
C GLU A 413 0.01 -14.20 -21.30
N CYS A 414 1.10 -13.44 -21.12
CA CYS A 414 2.11 -13.23 -22.14
C CYS A 414 3.43 -13.96 -21.80
N LYS A 415 4.10 -14.53 -22.82
CA LYS A 415 5.37 -15.27 -22.67
C LYS A 415 6.56 -14.34 -22.46
N MET A 416 6.58 -13.22 -23.17
CA MET A 416 7.69 -12.23 -23.22
C MET A 416 7.15 -10.82 -23.21
N ALA A 417 8.00 -9.83 -22.89
CA ALA A 417 7.62 -8.43 -22.91
C ALA A 417 8.76 -7.50 -23.36
N LEU A 418 8.40 -6.30 -23.81
CA LEU A 418 9.35 -5.29 -24.24
C LEU A 418 9.45 -4.13 -23.23
N ASN A 419 10.67 -3.83 -22.82
CA ASN A 419 10.98 -2.60 -22.10
C ASN A 419 11.43 -1.52 -23.11
N LEU A 420 10.48 -0.72 -23.59
CA LEU A 420 10.70 0.38 -24.54
C LEU A 420 10.29 1.71 -23.90
N SER A 421 11.26 2.54 -23.55
CA SER A 421 11.04 3.87 -22.98
C SER A 421 10.74 4.91 -24.07
N ARG A 422 10.16 6.07 -23.68
CA ARG A 422 9.99 7.23 -24.56
C ARG A 422 11.36 7.81 -24.97
N GLY A 423 11.43 8.34 -26.17
CA GLY A 423 12.66 8.86 -26.77
C GLY A 423 13.62 7.77 -27.24
N HIS A 424 14.77 8.19 -27.73
CA HIS A 424 15.81 7.25 -28.17
C HIS A 424 16.48 6.56 -26.97
N PRO A 425 17.01 5.34 -27.16
CA PRO A 425 17.73 4.62 -26.10
C PRO A 425 19.01 5.35 -25.69
N VAL A 426 19.15 5.64 -24.40
CA VAL A 426 20.31 6.32 -23.81
C VAL A 426 20.90 5.46 -22.69
N LYS A 427 22.21 5.62 -22.43
CA LYS A 427 22.94 4.86 -21.42
C LYS A 427 22.25 4.89 -20.06
N TYR A 428 21.90 3.71 -19.57
CA TYR A 428 21.23 3.38 -18.31
C TYR A 428 19.78 3.86 -18.19
N TYR A 429 19.26 4.67 -19.12
CA TYR A 429 17.88 5.13 -19.06
C TYR A 429 16.90 4.00 -19.34
N THR A 430 15.93 3.87 -18.44
CA THR A 430 14.79 2.96 -18.59
C THR A 430 13.58 3.48 -17.83
N SER A 431 12.39 3.12 -18.28
CA SER A 431 11.15 3.41 -17.55
C SER A 431 10.96 2.44 -16.40
N ASN A 432 10.09 2.82 -15.45
CA ASN A 432 9.69 1.97 -14.30
C ASN A 432 9.12 0.60 -14.71
N ARG A 433 8.71 0.46 -15.99
CA ARG A 433 8.27 -0.81 -16.56
C ARG A 433 9.29 -1.93 -16.39
N ILE A 434 10.58 -1.63 -16.41
CA ILE A 434 11.64 -2.64 -16.25
C ILE A 434 11.46 -3.45 -14.96
N ALA A 435 11.10 -2.79 -13.85
CA ALA A 435 10.84 -3.47 -12.58
C ALA A 435 9.59 -4.34 -12.65
N SER A 436 8.50 -3.81 -13.22
CA SER A 436 7.25 -4.57 -13.37
C SER A 436 7.41 -5.81 -14.26
N LEU A 437 8.31 -5.78 -15.24
CA LEU A 437 8.58 -6.93 -16.13
C LEU A 437 9.56 -7.90 -15.49
N ILE A 438 10.82 -7.50 -15.32
CA ILE A 438 11.88 -8.36 -14.80
C ILE A 438 11.60 -8.79 -13.35
N GLY A 439 11.13 -7.86 -12.52
CA GLY A 439 10.80 -8.12 -11.11
C GLY A 439 9.70 -9.16 -10.93
N ASN A 440 8.74 -9.26 -11.86
CA ASN A 440 7.74 -10.32 -11.87
C ASN A 440 8.17 -11.58 -12.67
N GLY A 441 9.42 -11.63 -13.11
CA GLY A 441 9.99 -12.79 -13.79
C GLY A 441 9.52 -12.97 -15.23
N VAL A 442 9.20 -11.87 -15.93
CA VAL A 442 8.88 -11.91 -17.36
C VAL A 442 10.17 -11.80 -18.16
N PRO A 443 10.43 -12.73 -19.10
CA PRO A 443 11.52 -12.60 -20.08
C PRO A 443 11.37 -11.28 -20.83
N THR A 444 12.35 -10.38 -20.68
CA THR A 444 12.21 -8.99 -21.11
C THR A 444 13.22 -8.62 -22.17
N PHE A 445 12.73 -8.06 -23.29
CA PHE A 445 13.57 -7.48 -24.34
C PHE A 445 14.02 -6.07 -23.94
N ILE A 446 15.32 -5.78 -24.15
CA ILE A 446 15.94 -4.49 -23.85
C ILE A 446 16.86 -4.09 -24.99
N SER A 447 16.79 -2.86 -25.48
CA SER A 447 17.71 -2.36 -26.48
C SER A 447 19.16 -2.33 -25.96
N LYS A 448 20.10 -2.91 -26.68
CA LYS A 448 21.53 -2.91 -26.35
C LYS A 448 22.13 -1.51 -26.30
N LYS A 449 21.50 -0.54 -27.02
CA LYS A 449 21.90 0.88 -27.00
C LYS A 449 21.74 1.52 -25.61
N THR A 450 20.89 0.97 -24.73
CA THR A 450 20.77 1.43 -23.32
C THR A 450 21.99 1.08 -22.46
N LYS A 451 22.90 0.26 -22.96
CA LYS A 451 24.08 -0.23 -22.20
C LYS A 451 23.74 -0.93 -20.87
N LEU A 452 22.48 -1.39 -20.72
CA LEU A 452 22.10 -2.19 -19.53
C LEU A 452 22.75 -3.57 -19.51
N ASN A 453 23.40 -3.99 -20.60
CA ASN A 453 24.29 -5.16 -20.64
C ASN A 453 25.53 -5.01 -19.74
N TYR A 454 25.78 -3.83 -19.14
CA TYR A 454 26.71 -3.69 -18.02
C TYR A 454 26.19 -4.32 -16.73
N PHE A 455 24.88 -4.41 -16.57
CA PHE A 455 24.23 -4.91 -15.36
C PHE A 455 23.63 -6.31 -15.54
N PHE A 456 23.18 -6.66 -16.75
CA PHE A 456 22.53 -7.92 -17.05
C PHE A 456 23.26 -8.67 -18.17
N SER A 457 23.28 -10.00 -18.08
CA SER A 457 23.71 -10.90 -19.15
C SER A 457 22.55 -11.29 -20.07
N ASN A 458 22.86 -11.97 -21.20
CA ASN A 458 21.85 -12.51 -22.10
C ASN A 458 21.02 -13.67 -21.46
N ASP A 459 21.51 -14.25 -20.36
CA ASP A 459 20.78 -15.25 -19.59
C ASP A 459 19.77 -14.66 -18.60
N GLU A 460 19.81 -13.36 -18.38
CA GLU A 460 18.99 -12.64 -17.40
C GLU A 460 17.93 -11.75 -18.06
N VAL A 461 18.26 -11.22 -19.27
CA VAL A 461 17.36 -10.44 -20.14
C VAL A 461 17.71 -10.71 -21.60
N ILE A 462 16.85 -10.31 -22.55
CA ILE A 462 17.09 -10.52 -23.97
C ILE A 462 17.47 -9.18 -24.60
N PHE A 463 18.75 -8.99 -24.93
CA PHE A 463 19.19 -7.79 -25.63
C PHE A 463 18.94 -7.88 -27.13
N TYR A 464 18.50 -6.75 -27.72
CA TYR A 464 18.34 -6.61 -29.17
C TYR A 464 19.06 -5.36 -29.69
N ASN A 465 19.50 -5.40 -30.95
CA ASN A 465 20.23 -4.31 -31.61
C ASN A 465 19.30 -3.34 -32.33
N ASP A 466 18.36 -3.87 -33.12
CA ASP A 466 17.39 -3.15 -33.95
C ASP A 466 16.05 -3.90 -34.03
N ILE A 467 15.09 -3.38 -34.78
CA ILE A 467 13.74 -3.95 -34.86
C ILE A 467 13.76 -5.33 -35.54
N LYS A 468 14.58 -5.51 -36.56
CA LYS A 468 14.70 -6.81 -37.27
C LYS A 468 15.24 -7.91 -36.34
N ASP A 469 16.28 -7.59 -35.56
CA ASP A 469 16.86 -8.49 -34.56
C ASP A 469 15.83 -8.77 -33.44
N LEU A 470 15.02 -7.78 -33.02
CA LEU A 470 13.96 -7.97 -32.05
C LEU A 470 12.91 -8.97 -32.54
N ILE A 471 12.39 -8.79 -33.75
CA ILE A 471 11.39 -9.68 -34.35
C ILE A 471 11.95 -11.12 -34.47
N ASN A 472 13.15 -11.29 -35.02
CA ASN A 472 13.80 -12.59 -35.13
C ASN A 472 13.94 -13.28 -33.77
N LYS A 473 14.32 -12.55 -32.74
CA LYS A 473 14.43 -13.07 -31.37
C LYS A 473 13.08 -13.42 -30.77
N ILE A 474 12.02 -12.66 -31.02
CA ILE A 474 10.67 -13.02 -30.56
C ILE A 474 10.27 -14.37 -31.19
N LEU A 475 10.44 -14.52 -32.50
CA LEU A 475 10.14 -15.77 -33.21
C LEU A 475 10.99 -16.95 -32.73
N TYR A 476 12.29 -16.73 -32.48
CA TYR A 476 13.18 -17.75 -31.92
C TYR A 476 12.73 -18.19 -30.52
N TYR A 477 12.50 -17.24 -29.61
CA TYR A 477 12.20 -17.59 -28.22
C TYR A 477 10.78 -18.13 -28.04
N LYS A 478 9.82 -17.78 -28.91
CA LYS A 478 8.47 -18.38 -28.86
C LYS A 478 8.51 -19.89 -29.06
N LYS A 479 9.51 -20.40 -29.79
CA LYS A 479 9.77 -21.85 -30.02
C LYS A 479 10.68 -22.46 -28.93
N ASN A 480 11.39 -21.64 -28.13
CA ASN A 480 12.38 -22.05 -27.14
C ASN A 480 11.95 -21.76 -25.68
N LEU A 481 10.80 -22.29 -25.27
CA LEU A 481 10.16 -21.96 -23.98
C LEU A 481 11.02 -22.32 -22.75
N LYS A 482 11.85 -23.37 -22.81
CA LYS A 482 12.80 -23.73 -21.75
C LYS A 482 13.79 -22.59 -21.48
N LYS A 483 14.35 -21.99 -22.56
CA LYS A 483 15.27 -20.83 -22.43
C LYS A 483 14.56 -19.62 -21.84
N LEU A 484 13.33 -19.33 -22.24
CA LEU A 484 12.53 -18.26 -21.67
C LEU A 484 12.32 -18.43 -20.16
N THR A 485 11.99 -19.63 -19.71
CA THR A 485 11.82 -19.93 -18.28
C THR A 485 13.10 -19.62 -17.50
N ILE A 486 14.25 -20.01 -18.04
CA ILE A 486 15.56 -19.75 -17.41
C ILE A 486 15.84 -18.24 -17.35
N ILE A 487 15.64 -17.52 -18.45
CA ILE A 487 15.86 -16.06 -18.53
C ILE A 487 14.97 -15.33 -17.51
N GLY A 488 13.66 -15.63 -17.47
CA GLY A 488 12.75 -15.00 -16.53
C GLY A 488 13.12 -15.25 -15.06
N LYS A 489 13.53 -16.50 -14.73
CA LYS A 489 14.00 -16.87 -13.38
C LYS A 489 15.30 -16.16 -13.02
N LYS A 490 16.32 -16.22 -13.87
CA LYS A 490 17.62 -15.58 -13.62
C LYS A 490 17.51 -14.06 -13.58
N GLY A 491 16.73 -13.46 -14.50
CA GLY A 491 16.48 -12.01 -14.52
C GLY A 491 15.87 -11.51 -13.21
N LYS A 492 14.79 -12.16 -12.74
CA LYS A 492 14.18 -11.83 -11.45
C LYS A 492 15.16 -11.97 -10.30
N SER A 493 15.87 -13.09 -10.22
CA SER A 493 16.86 -13.34 -9.17
C SER A 493 17.95 -12.26 -9.15
N LYS A 494 18.47 -11.89 -10.33
CA LYS A 494 19.47 -10.82 -10.46
C LYS A 494 18.91 -9.47 -10.01
N PHE A 495 17.71 -9.13 -10.49
CA PHE A 495 17.09 -7.84 -10.22
C PHE A 495 16.76 -7.68 -8.74
N SER A 496 16.18 -8.70 -8.11
CA SER A 496 15.87 -8.69 -6.67
C SER A 496 17.11 -8.61 -5.78
N LYS A 497 18.20 -9.30 -6.17
CA LYS A 497 19.44 -9.34 -5.39
C LYS A 497 20.20 -8.02 -5.41
N PHE A 498 20.26 -7.32 -6.54
CA PHE A 498 21.16 -6.19 -6.72
C PHE A 498 20.46 -4.82 -6.83
N PHE A 499 19.16 -4.80 -7.09
CA PHE A 499 18.37 -3.58 -7.27
C PHE A 499 17.18 -3.52 -6.30
N SER A 500 17.27 -4.24 -5.18
CA SER A 500 16.20 -4.20 -4.16
C SER A 500 16.04 -2.80 -3.58
N ASN A 501 14.83 -2.48 -3.18
CA ASN A 501 14.50 -1.21 -2.55
C ASN A 501 15.31 -0.94 -1.27
N LEU A 502 15.74 -2.00 -0.56
CA LEU A 502 16.67 -1.88 0.58
C LEU A 502 18.02 -1.30 0.16
N ILE A 503 18.63 -1.85 -0.91
CA ILE A 503 19.93 -1.38 -1.41
C ILE A 503 19.83 0.04 -1.96
N ILE A 504 18.72 0.33 -2.67
CA ILE A 504 18.47 1.66 -3.22
C ILE A 504 18.26 2.70 -2.10
N ALA A 505 17.50 2.35 -1.07
CA ALA A 505 17.25 3.23 0.07
C ALA A 505 18.55 3.49 0.87
N ASP A 506 19.36 2.47 1.11
CA ASP A 506 20.68 2.62 1.75
C ASP A 506 21.60 3.53 0.92
N TYR A 507 21.59 3.35 -0.41
CA TYR A 507 22.38 4.20 -1.31
C TYR A 507 21.96 5.68 -1.22
N ILE A 508 20.66 5.94 -1.20
CA ILE A 508 20.14 7.31 -1.06
C ILE A 508 20.57 7.90 0.29
N VAL A 509 20.33 7.17 1.38
CA VAL A 509 20.62 7.68 2.74
C VAL A 509 22.12 7.87 2.95
N SER A 510 22.94 6.86 2.63
CA SER A 510 24.39 6.93 2.86
C SER A 510 25.05 8.00 2.00
N THR A 511 24.62 8.19 0.76
CA THR A 511 25.11 9.28 -0.11
C THR A 511 24.64 10.64 0.39
N SER A 512 23.36 10.78 0.76
CA SER A 512 22.79 12.06 1.22
C SER A 512 23.37 12.55 2.53
N LEU A 513 23.66 11.63 3.45
CA LEU A 513 24.16 11.92 4.80
C LEU A 513 25.68 11.68 4.96
N ASN A 514 26.37 11.37 3.87
CA ASN A 514 27.79 11.06 3.85
C ASN A 514 28.16 9.96 4.86
N GLN A 515 27.43 8.85 4.86
CA GLN A 515 27.59 7.73 5.79
C GLN A 515 28.19 6.51 5.10
N LYS A 516 28.76 5.59 5.88
CA LYS A 516 29.28 4.33 5.37
C LYS A 516 28.15 3.47 4.82
N PRO A 517 28.23 2.97 3.56
CA PRO A 517 27.24 2.08 2.98
C PRO A 517 27.10 0.77 3.76
N LYS A 518 25.85 0.28 3.90
CA LYS A 518 25.57 -1.06 4.45
C LYS A 518 25.72 -2.15 3.38
N PHE A 519 25.53 -1.79 2.11
CA PHE A 519 25.56 -2.70 0.98
C PHE A 519 26.60 -2.30 -0.07
N ASN A 520 27.01 -3.29 -0.86
CA ASN A 520 27.80 -3.04 -2.07
C ASN A 520 26.87 -2.66 -3.22
N TYR A 521 26.99 -1.44 -3.73
CA TYR A 521 26.18 -0.95 -4.84
C TYR A 521 26.71 -1.48 -6.16
N TYR A 522 26.00 -2.45 -6.73
CA TYR A 522 26.41 -3.18 -7.92
C TYR A 522 26.68 -2.26 -9.14
N TRP A 523 25.94 -1.18 -9.27
CA TRP A 523 26.05 -0.20 -10.37
C TRP A 523 27.24 0.76 -10.24
N LEU A 524 27.90 0.82 -9.10
CA LEU A 524 29.11 1.64 -8.89
C LEU A 524 30.40 0.86 -9.08
N ARG A 525 30.33 -0.46 -9.29
CA ARG A 525 31.54 -1.29 -9.48
C ARG A 525 32.26 -0.87 -10.75
N LYS A 526 33.52 -0.47 -10.63
CA LYS A 526 34.41 -0.35 -11.79
C LYS A 526 34.58 -1.76 -12.38
N LYS A 527 34.22 -1.98 -13.64
CA LYS A 527 34.65 -3.21 -14.32
C LYS A 527 36.16 -3.21 -14.34
N LYS A 528 36.80 -4.30 -13.88
CA LYS A 528 38.17 -4.57 -14.24
C LYS A 528 38.22 -4.51 -15.77
N LYS A 529 39.08 -3.66 -16.32
CA LYS A 529 39.41 -3.72 -17.75
C LYS A 529 40.03 -5.09 -17.97
N ASN A 530 39.31 -5.99 -18.63
CA ASN A 530 39.93 -7.13 -19.34
C ASN A 530 40.43 -6.60 -20.66
#